data_36414adb3119d575b09267618aa0d31e
#
_entry.id   36414adb3119d575b09267618aa0d31e
#
_cell.length_a   1.000
_cell.length_b   1.000
_cell.length_c   1.000
_cell.angle_alpha   90.00
_cell.angle_beta   90.00
_cell.angle_gamma   90.00
#
_symmetry.space_group_name_H-M   'P 1'
#
loop_
_entity.id
_entity.type
_entity.pdbx_description
1 polymer ?
#
loop_
_entity_poly.entity_id
_entity_poly.type
_entity_poly.pdbx_seq_one_letter_code
_entity_poly.pdbx_strand_id
1 'polypeptide(L)'
;MLKHLIFTNFGVGITDELWLTYRLEILQHTVAVSLAAQTNPNFEWHVFIDQRLPDLHRMRLEGLKDLVPGLVLHEVDDYARIIITAHRIARSTPCEVLVTSRIDDDDCLHVSAVHRIQQAALADVGSERACVIALQNGLEYLPTDGVVRPVQHELLALGLSLADRCPGDAPLVVSSYACQTIRETLSDQNISANYIGITDSEPLYLYTRHQLSDSNYFGARARILQDTARFEMSDDGSRQFGLDRRTVESLKRAMLHAPVGMPYKCLEQLALVRQALREATHGLRHEQAPASAGETDIDMLRARQRRLERQATRRNPAARGKAKVRVAILGSCVTRDLFERQKTHLGSFEVCFYSARSSLASAQSLPNTDSRLSIPQDSFENKRARYDLDKSLWDRLEASRPDIVIADLIDERLGLILHQGSVFSASGPMIKAFERAGVEHAVVRPWNETAVALRRWAAKPFLERIHGICSSVFLHRAQWADSYLDKDQNIQSFADSPFAKLIDLNNQITRAAFSALESACVPFESIGGPEPGHMLAGGQHLWDFSPYHYDERYYRALARQLVAHIT
;
A
#
# COMPACT_ATOMS: atom_id res chain seq x y z
N MET A 1 5.81 -16.27 38.75
CA MET A 1 6.18 -14.84 38.52
C MET A 1 5.93 -14.50 37.05
N LEU A 2 5.15 -13.44 36.76
CA LEU A 2 4.91 -12.94 35.40
C LEU A 2 5.98 -11.90 35.04
N LYS A 3 6.49 -11.98 33.80
CA LYS A 3 7.30 -10.93 33.15
C LYS A 3 6.60 -10.46 31.87
N HIS A 4 6.60 -9.14 31.63
CA HIS A 4 6.00 -8.53 30.47
C HIS A 4 7.05 -7.70 29.71
N LEU A 5 7.32 -8.09 28.46
CA LEU A 5 8.24 -7.42 27.53
C LEU A 5 7.42 -6.77 26.41
N ILE A 6 7.58 -5.48 26.23
CA ILE A 6 6.94 -4.71 25.16
C ILE A 6 8.00 -4.40 24.09
N PHE A 7 7.72 -4.72 22.84
CA PHE A 7 8.63 -4.57 21.70
C PHE A 7 8.17 -3.48 20.75
N THR A 8 9.08 -2.58 20.40
CA THR A 8 8.89 -1.52 19.39
C THR A 8 10.07 -1.52 18.42
N ASN A 9 9.79 -1.40 17.13
CA ASN A 9 10.81 -1.22 16.11
C ASN A 9 10.92 0.26 15.75
N PHE A 10 12.13 0.83 15.77
CA PHE A 10 12.34 2.22 15.39
C PHE A 10 13.41 2.32 14.31
N GLY A 11 13.01 2.66 13.10
CA GLY A 11 13.91 3.05 12.01
C GLY A 11 14.92 2.01 11.55
N VAL A 12 14.74 0.71 11.83
CA VAL A 12 15.67 -0.35 11.42
C VAL A 12 15.73 -0.42 9.89
N GLY A 13 16.93 -0.24 9.32
CA GLY A 13 17.15 -0.18 7.89
C GLY A 13 16.92 1.20 7.26
N ILE A 14 16.54 2.21 8.04
CA ILE A 14 16.29 3.58 7.59
C ILE A 14 17.45 4.48 7.99
N THR A 15 17.98 5.23 7.01
CA THR A 15 19.11 6.14 7.18
C THR A 15 18.77 7.60 6.86
N ASP A 16 17.51 7.90 6.51
CA ASP A 16 17.08 9.25 6.25
C ASP A 16 16.87 10.03 7.54
N GLU A 17 17.70 11.03 7.78
CA GLU A 17 17.70 11.81 9.02
C GLU A 17 16.42 12.63 9.23
N LEU A 18 15.78 13.10 8.14
CA LEU A 18 14.53 13.86 8.26
C LEU A 18 13.39 12.93 8.69
N TRP A 19 13.34 11.73 8.11
CA TRP A 19 12.38 10.71 8.51
C TRP A 19 12.60 10.29 9.96
N LEU A 20 13.84 9.97 10.33
CA LEU A 20 14.20 9.56 11.69
C LEU A 20 13.84 10.65 12.72
N THR A 21 14.13 11.92 12.42
CA THR A 21 13.76 13.04 13.28
C THR A 21 12.24 13.14 13.44
N TYR A 22 11.50 13.05 12.34
CA TYR A 22 10.05 13.11 12.35
C TYR A 22 9.42 11.97 13.16
N ARG A 23 9.85 10.73 12.93
CA ARG A 23 9.32 9.57 13.65
C ARG A 23 9.72 9.59 15.13
N LEU A 24 10.90 10.07 15.46
CA LEU A 24 11.32 10.21 16.84
C LEU A 24 10.48 11.23 17.60
N GLU A 25 10.13 12.35 16.97
CA GLU A 25 9.18 13.32 17.56
C GLU A 25 7.82 12.68 17.83
N ILE A 26 7.32 11.86 16.90
CA ILE A 26 6.06 11.13 17.09
C ILE A 26 6.21 10.13 18.24
N LEU A 27 7.21 9.25 18.21
CA LEU A 27 7.46 8.24 19.25
C LEU A 27 7.52 8.85 20.65
N GLN A 28 8.18 10.00 20.80
CA GLN A 28 8.29 10.71 22.07
C GLN A 28 6.93 11.21 22.60
N HIS A 29 6.01 11.61 21.70
CA HIS A 29 4.72 12.18 22.03
C HIS A 29 3.54 11.20 21.90
N THR A 30 3.82 9.94 21.60
CA THR A 30 2.82 8.86 21.51
C THR A 30 3.22 7.69 22.42
N VAL A 31 3.93 6.71 21.90
CA VAL A 31 4.27 5.47 22.62
C VAL A 31 4.97 5.74 23.94
N ALA A 32 5.97 6.62 23.98
CA ALA A 32 6.76 6.87 25.18
C ALA A 32 5.90 7.44 26.33
N VAL A 33 5.06 8.45 26.03
CA VAL A 33 4.16 9.05 27.05
C VAL A 33 3.07 8.09 27.47
N SER A 34 2.55 7.28 26.54
CA SER A 34 1.50 6.31 26.87
C SER A 34 2.03 5.16 27.74
N LEU A 35 3.25 4.73 27.54
CA LEU A 35 3.91 3.73 28.38
C LEU A 35 4.29 4.32 29.76
N ALA A 36 4.75 5.56 29.80
CA ALA A 36 5.03 6.25 31.08
C ALA A 36 3.79 6.42 31.94
N ALA A 37 2.62 6.57 31.32
CA ALA A 37 1.34 6.78 32.01
C ALA A 37 0.65 5.46 32.42
N GLN A 38 1.22 4.29 32.18
CA GLN A 38 0.60 3.01 32.52
C GLN A 38 0.38 2.88 34.04
N THR A 39 -0.83 2.52 34.44
CA THR A 39 -1.20 2.27 35.85
C THR A 39 -0.48 1.09 36.46
N ASN A 40 0.03 0.19 35.63
CA ASN A 40 0.88 -0.94 36.03
C ASN A 40 2.28 -0.80 35.37
N PRO A 41 3.31 -0.40 36.12
CA PRO A 41 4.65 -0.18 35.60
C PRO A 41 5.49 -1.48 35.49
N ASN A 42 4.93 -2.64 35.79
CA ASN A 42 5.66 -3.92 35.78
C ASN A 42 5.84 -4.46 34.36
N PHE A 43 6.61 -3.79 33.54
CA PHE A 43 7.00 -4.20 32.20
C PHE A 43 8.39 -3.67 31.85
N GLU A 44 9.00 -4.24 30.84
CA GLU A 44 10.22 -3.72 30.22
C GLU A 44 9.89 -3.32 28.78
N TRP A 45 10.33 -2.13 28.36
CA TRP A 45 10.14 -1.64 27.01
C TRP A 45 11.43 -1.78 26.19
N HIS A 46 11.43 -2.69 25.22
CA HIS A 46 12.58 -2.99 24.36
C HIS A 46 12.39 -2.34 23.02
N VAL A 47 13.25 -1.40 22.65
CA VAL A 47 13.23 -0.71 21.36
C VAL A 47 14.38 -1.19 20.50
N PHE A 48 14.07 -1.72 19.32
CA PHE A 48 15.07 -2.14 18.35
C PHE A 48 15.40 -0.97 17.43
N ILE A 49 16.67 -0.63 17.33
CA ILE A 49 17.21 0.49 16.55
C ILE A 49 18.27 -0.01 15.57
N ASP A 50 18.43 0.68 14.44
CA ASP A 50 19.53 0.36 13.51
C ASP A 50 20.88 0.69 14.15
N GLN A 51 21.87 -0.20 14.01
CA GLN A 51 23.22 0.05 14.49
C GLN A 51 23.87 1.31 13.87
N ARG A 52 23.34 1.77 12.73
CA ARG A 52 23.78 2.99 12.03
C ARG A 52 22.94 4.22 12.38
N LEU A 53 22.07 4.11 13.39
CA LEU A 53 21.27 5.24 13.83
C LEU A 53 22.19 6.40 14.24
N PRO A 54 22.00 7.63 13.72
CA PRO A 54 22.83 8.78 14.08
C PRO A 54 22.84 9.04 15.60
N ASP A 55 23.98 9.44 16.13
CA ASP A 55 24.21 9.61 17.58
C ASP A 55 23.18 10.54 18.23
N LEU A 56 22.79 11.62 17.55
CA LEU A 56 21.78 12.54 18.07
C LEU A 56 20.44 11.84 18.32
N HIS A 57 20.00 10.98 17.40
CA HIS A 57 18.75 10.23 17.55
C HIS A 57 18.87 9.19 18.66
N ARG A 58 20.03 8.51 18.75
CA ARG A 58 20.34 7.56 19.82
C ARG A 58 20.29 8.23 21.20
N MET A 59 20.97 9.35 21.37
CA MET A 59 20.95 10.12 22.62
C MET A 59 19.53 10.54 23.03
N ARG A 60 18.72 10.95 22.08
CA ARG A 60 17.32 11.32 22.35
C ARG A 60 16.48 10.10 22.78
N LEU A 61 16.68 8.93 22.16
CA LEU A 61 16.01 7.69 22.59
C LEU A 61 16.49 7.27 23.99
N GLU A 62 17.77 7.37 24.27
CA GLU A 62 18.32 7.08 25.60
C GLU A 62 17.74 8.01 26.68
N GLY A 63 17.52 9.28 26.34
CA GLY A 63 16.87 10.24 27.23
C GLY A 63 15.42 9.87 27.62
N LEU A 64 14.77 8.98 26.87
CA LEU A 64 13.44 8.49 27.23
C LEU A 64 13.46 7.54 28.43
N LYS A 65 14.61 7.06 28.89
CA LYS A 65 14.76 6.29 30.15
C LYS A 65 14.32 7.09 31.37
N ASP A 66 14.46 8.42 31.32
CA ASP A 66 13.99 9.29 32.39
C ASP A 66 12.45 9.29 32.48
N LEU A 67 11.78 9.05 31.36
CA LEU A 67 10.31 8.97 31.27
C LEU A 67 9.80 7.55 31.51
N VAL A 68 10.47 6.55 30.91
CA VAL A 68 10.13 5.12 31.01
C VAL A 68 11.36 4.36 31.51
N PRO A 69 11.54 4.20 32.83
CA PRO A 69 12.77 3.59 33.41
C PRO A 69 13.06 2.16 32.92
N GLY A 70 12.01 1.43 32.51
CA GLY A 70 12.16 0.07 31.92
C GLY A 70 12.57 0.04 30.45
N LEU A 71 12.96 1.16 29.84
CA LEU A 71 13.42 1.22 28.45
C LEU A 71 14.80 0.61 28.27
N VAL A 72 14.91 -0.32 27.31
CA VAL A 72 16.18 -0.94 26.87
C VAL A 72 16.30 -0.78 25.36
N LEU A 73 17.39 -0.20 24.87
CA LEU A 73 17.68 -0.09 23.44
C LEU A 73 18.50 -1.30 22.97
N HIS A 74 18.15 -1.85 21.81
CA HIS A 74 18.85 -2.96 21.18
C HIS A 74 19.26 -2.57 19.77
N GLU A 75 20.57 -2.58 19.52
CA GLU A 75 21.12 -2.36 18.19
C GLU A 75 21.02 -3.62 17.36
N VAL A 76 20.46 -3.48 16.16
CA VAL A 76 20.33 -4.55 15.17
C VAL A 76 20.76 -4.03 13.80
N ASP A 77 21.22 -4.93 12.95
CA ASP A 77 21.67 -4.60 11.59
C ASP A 77 20.56 -4.80 10.54
N ASP A 78 19.54 -5.59 10.87
CA ASP A 78 18.41 -5.85 9.99
C ASP A 78 17.17 -6.38 10.73
N TYR A 79 16.09 -6.55 9.98
CA TYR A 79 14.79 -7.00 10.51
C TYR A 79 14.80 -8.44 11.06
N ALA A 80 15.59 -9.36 10.50
CA ALA A 80 15.69 -10.73 11.02
C ALA A 80 16.38 -10.74 12.39
N ARG A 81 17.31 -9.84 12.61
CA ARG A 81 17.97 -9.67 13.90
C ARG A 81 17.05 -9.18 15.01
N ILE A 82 15.97 -8.45 14.67
CA ILE A 82 14.93 -8.10 15.65
C ILE A 82 14.36 -9.37 16.27
N ILE A 83 13.90 -10.32 15.43
CA ILE A 83 13.31 -11.58 15.90
C ILE A 83 14.30 -12.38 16.74
N ILE A 84 15.53 -12.56 16.25
CA ILE A 84 16.60 -13.28 16.95
C ILE A 84 16.89 -12.64 18.31
N THR A 85 16.98 -11.30 18.36
CA THR A 85 17.25 -10.56 19.58
C THR A 85 16.09 -10.63 20.56
N ALA A 86 14.84 -10.52 20.09
CA ALA A 86 13.65 -10.67 20.91
C ALA A 86 13.58 -12.07 21.57
N HIS A 87 13.90 -13.14 20.83
CA HIS A 87 13.99 -14.50 21.39
C HIS A 87 15.13 -14.62 22.42
N ARG A 88 16.29 -14.01 22.17
CA ARG A 88 17.40 -14.00 23.13
C ARG A 88 17.03 -13.31 24.44
N ILE A 89 16.35 -12.15 24.36
CA ILE A 89 15.83 -11.42 25.52
C ILE A 89 14.83 -12.29 26.28
N ALA A 90 13.84 -12.85 25.59
CA ALA A 90 12.83 -13.70 26.17
C ALA A 90 13.43 -14.92 26.89
N ARG A 91 14.42 -15.59 26.27
CA ARG A 91 15.12 -16.74 26.84
C ARG A 91 15.94 -16.38 28.08
N SER A 92 16.53 -15.19 28.12
CA SER A 92 17.30 -14.74 29.26
C SER A 92 16.45 -14.15 30.40
N THR A 93 15.13 -14.12 30.26
CA THR A 93 14.20 -13.56 31.24
C THR A 93 13.57 -14.68 32.09
N PRO A 94 14.01 -14.91 33.34
CA PRO A 94 13.48 -15.99 34.18
C PRO A 94 12.04 -15.65 34.63
N CYS A 95 11.08 -16.48 34.28
CA CYS A 95 9.68 -16.31 34.66
C CYS A 95 8.88 -17.60 34.50
N GLU A 96 7.70 -17.67 35.11
CA GLU A 96 6.72 -18.75 34.95
C GLU A 96 5.75 -18.44 33.79
N VAL A 97 5.44 -17.17 33.63
CA VAL A 97 4.59 -16.66 32.54
C VAL A 97 5.35 -15.50 31.88
N LEU A 98 5.64 -15.68 30.59
CA LEU A 98 6.22 -14.63 29.77
C LEU A 98 5.11 -14.01 28.91
N VAL A 99 4.90 -12.71 29.05
CA VAL A 99 4.05 -11.93 28.14
C VAL A 99 4.94 -11.11 27.24
N THR A 100 4.76 -11.25 25.96
CA THR A 100 5.42 -10.38 24.97
C THR A 100 4.37 -9.60 24.20
N SER A 101 4.46 -8.28 24.15
CA SER A 101 3.54 -7.39 23.45
C SER A 101 4.25 -6.61 22.36
N ARG A 102 3.51 -6.23 21.34
CA ARG A 102 3.99 -5.38 20.24
C ARG A 102 3.24 -4.06 20.23
N ILE A 103 3.98 -2.97 20.06
CA ILE A 103 3.45 -1.63 19.79
C ILE A 103 4.33 -0.95 18.74
N ASP A 104 3.71 -0.31 17.75
CA ASP A 104 4.42 0.45 16.73
C ASP A 104 4.86 1.82 17.28
N ASP A 105 5.81 2.48 16.64
CA ASP A 105 6.48 3.69 17.15
C ASP A 105 5.64 4.98 17.02
N ASP A 106 4.37 4.88 16.62
CA ASP A 106 3.45 6.01 16.39
C ASP A 106 2.11 5.91 17.13
N ASP A 107 1.90 4.86 17.91
CA ASP A 107 0.61 4.56 18.54
C ASP A 107 0.63 4.76 20.07
N CYS A 108 -0.56 4.76 20.71
CA CYS A 108 -0.67 4.84 22.16
C CYS A 108 -1.50 3.70 22.73
N LEU A 109 -1.12 3.23 23.91
CA LEU A 109 -1.93 2.34 24.74
C LEU A 109 -2.73 3.16 25.75
N HIS A 110 -3.95 2.72 26.06
CA HIS A 110 -4.69 3.24 27.20
C HIS A 110 -3.92 3.00 28.49
N VAL A 111 -4.04 3.91 29.47
CA VAL A 111 -3.27 3.84 30.75
C VAL A 111 -3.47 2.54 31.53
N SER A 112 -4.55 1.80 31.31
CA SER A 112 -4.81 0.50 31.92
C SER A 112 -4.43 -0.70 31.04
N ALA A 113 -3.93 -0.50 29.82
CA ALA A 113 -3.76 -1.58 28.84
C ALA A 113 -2.80 -2.67 29.32
N VAL A 114 -1.63 -2.28 29.86
CA VAL A 114 -0.65 -3.25 30.41
C VAL A 114 -1.26 -4.07 31.53
N HIS A 115 -2.01 -3.44 32.44
CA HIS A 115 -2.71 -4.14 33.52
C HIS A 115 -3.74 -5.16 32.96
N ARG A 116 -4.54 -4.77 31.98
CA ARG A 116 -5.55 -5.64 31.32
C ARG A 116 -4.90 -6.83 30.62
N ILE A 117 -3.83 -6.62 29.89
CA ILE A 117 -3.08 -7.69 29.21
C ILE A 117 -2.54 -8.70 30.26
N GLN A 118 -1.92 -8.21 31.33
CA GLN A 118 -1.38 -9.07 32.38
C GLN A 118 -2.47 -9.82 33.14
N GLN A 119 -3.60 -9.17 33.43
CA GLN A 119 -4.77 -9.85 34.02
C GLN A 119 -5.29 -10.97 33.11
N ALA A 120 -5.43 -10.71 31.81
CA ALA A 120 -5.89 -11.71 30.86
C ALA A 120 -4.91 -12.90 30.78
N ALA A 121 -3.61 -12.63 30.77
CA ALA A 121 -2.58 -13.69 30.76
C ALA A 121 -2.60 -14.56 32.03
N LEU A 122 -2.96 -14.00 33.19
CA LEU A 122 -3.05 -14.72 34.46
C LEU A 122 -4.39 -15.42 34.67
N ALA A 123 -5.49 -14.82 34.19
CA ALA A 123 -6.86 -15.34 34.36
C ALA A 123 -7.14 -16.57 33.47
N ASP A 124 -6.43 -16.71 32.38
CA ASP A 124 -6.54 -17.86 31.49
C ASP A 124 -5.92 -19.10 32.17
N VAL A 125 -6.71 -19.81 32.96
CA VAL A 125 -6.35 -21.00 33.73
C VAL A 125 -6.35 -22.28 32.88
N GLY A 126 -6.44 -22.15 31.54
CA GLY A 126 -6.46 -23.27 30.62
C GLY A 126 -5.18 -24.13 30.62
N SER A 127 -5.28 -25.32 30.08
CA SER A 127 -4.17 -26.27 29.93
C SER A 127 -3.19 -25.89 28.80
N GLU A 128 -3.50 -24.86 28.06
CA GLU A 128 -2.76 -24.48 26.87
C GLU A 128 -1.46 -23.74 27.20
N ARG A 129 -0.41 -24.05 26.45
CA ARG A 129 0.89 -23.41 26.60
C ARG A 129 0.83 -21.92 26.31
N ALA A 130 0.12 -21.54 25.26
CA ALA A 130 0.10 -20.18 24.76
C ALA A 130 -1.28 -19.53 24.92
N CYS A 131 -1.29 -18.19 25.04
CA CYS A 131 -2.50 -17.39 24.95
C CYS A 131 -2.24 -16.14 24.09
N VAL A 132 -2.96 -16.00 22.99
CA VAL A 132 -2.97 -14.78 22.16
C VAL A 132 -3.97 -13.80 22.77
N ILE A 133 -3.50 -12.62 23.13
CA ILE A 133 -4.30 -11.56 23.77
C ILE A 133 -4.32 -10.36 22.83
N ALA A 134 -5.51 -9.91 22.45
CA ALA A 134 -5.72 -8.79 21.55
C ALA A 134 -6.60 -7.71 22.20
N LEU A 135 -6.18 -6.44 22.09
CA LEU A 135 -7.01 -5.29 22.42
C LEU A 135 -7.93 -5.02 21.22
N GLN A 136 -9.25 -5.13 21.37
CA GLN A 136 -10.16 -5.12 20.23
C GLN A 136 -10.78 -3.77 19.92
N ASN A 137 -11.08 -2.97 20.93
CA ASN A 137 -11.69 -1.65 20.76
C ASN A 137 -10.69 -0.53 21.01
N GLY A 138 -10.72 0.47 20.16
CA GLY A 138 -9.83 1.63 20.23
C GLY A 138 -10.37 2.81 19.44
N LEU A 139 -9.52 3.79 19.25
CA LEU A 139 -9.79 4.98 18.46
C LEU A 139 -8.77 5.13 17.34
N GLU A 140 -9.20 5.42 16.12
CA GLU A 140 -8.34 6.05 15.11
C GLU A 140 -8.25 7.55 15.38
N TYR A 141 -7.05 8.09 15.43
CA TYR A 141 -6.77 9.48 15.80
C TYR A 141 -6.09 10.24 14.66
N LEU A 142 -6.64 11.41 14.35
CA LEU A 142 -6.04 12.42 13.47
C LEU A 142 -5.54 13.59 14.32
N PRO A 143 -4.29 13.60 14.77
CA PRO A 143 -3.79 14.67 15.64
C PRO A 143 -3.86 16.05 15.01
N THR A 144 -3.59 16.17 13.71
CA THR A 144 -3.65 17.46 12.99
C THR A 144 -5.06 18.07 12.98
N ASP A 145 -6.08 17.22 12.94
CA ASP A 145 -7.48 17.63 12.91
C ASP A 145 -8.14 17.63 14.31
N GLY A 146 -7.48 17.02 15.31
CA GLY A 146 -8.01 16.87 16.68
C GLY A 146 -9.19 15.92 16.80
N VAL A 147 -9.38 15.02 15.82
CA VAL A 147 -10.56 14.18 15.65
C VAL A 147 -10.22 12.72 15.85
N VAL A 148 -11.12 11.99 16.51
CA VAL A 148 -11.06 10.54 16.71
C VAL A 148 -12.29 9.85 16.16
N ARG A 149 -12.12 8.56 15.82
CA ARG A 149 -13.19 7.67 15.41
C ARG A 149 -13.08 6.33 16.15
N PRO A 150 -14.16 5.80 16.73
CA PRO A 150 -14.15 4.46 17.30
C PRO A 150 -13.87 3.41 16.24
N VAL A 151 -13.04 2.42 16.60
CA VAL A 151 -12.72 1.27 15.75
C VAL A 151 -12.70 0.00 16.57
N GLN A 152 -13.00 -1.10 15.90
CA GLN A 152 -12.87 -2.45 16.46
C GLN A 152 -12.12 -3.34 15.49
N HIS A 153 -11.09 -4.02 15.99
CA HIS A 153 -10.29 -4.97 15.23
C HIS A 153 -10.13 -6.26 16.04
N GLU A 154 -10.30 -7.40 15.40
CA GLU A 154 -10.09 -8.70 16.05
C GLU A 154 -8.61 -8.90 16.39
N LEU A 155 -7.73 -8.62 15.43
CA LEU A 155 -6.28 -8.72 15.55
C LEU A 155 -5.62 -7.49 14.92
N LEU A 156 -4.98 -6.68 15.72
CA LEU A 156 -4.19 -5.52 15.30
C LEU A 156 -2.80 -5.62 15.94
N ALA A 157 -1.76 -5.14 15.27
CA ALA A 157 -0.40 -5.12 15.82
C ALA A 157 -0.30 -4.34 17.14
N LEU A 158 -1.16 -3.35 17.31
CA LEU A 158 -1.19 -2.43 18.42
C LEU A 158 -1.66 -3.12 19.71
N GLY A 159 -0.74 -3.39 20.62
CA GLY A 159 -1.01 -4.10 21.87
C GLY A 159 -1.26 -5.60 21.71
N LEU A 160 -1.06 -6.18 20.51
CA LEU A 160 -1.10 -7.63 20.34
C LEU A 160 -0.07 -8.28 21.25
N SER A 161 -0.52 -9.25 22.04
CA SER A 161 0.31 -9.89 23.04
C SER A 161 0.23 -11.42 22.91
N LEU A 162 1.34 -12.05 23.26
CA LEU A 162 1.45 -13.51 23.36
C LEU A 162 1.98 -13.88 24.73
N ALA A 163 1.18 -14.59 25.50
CA ALA A 163 1.59 -15.16 26.78
C ALA A 163 2.07 -16.60 26.57
N ASP A 164 3.27 -16.92 27.05
CA ASP A 164 3.85 -18.27 27.12
C ASP A 164 3.97 -18.69 28.58
N ARG A 165 3.33 -19.80 28.96
CA ARG A 165 3.29 -20.30 30.35
C ARG A 165 4.37 -21.28 30.69
N CYS A 166 5.13 -21.72 29.73
CA CYS A 166 6.28 -22.57 29.92
C CYS A 166 7.38 -22.16 28.96
N PRO A 167 7.93 -20.93 29.11
CA PRO A 167 8.83 -20.38 28.11
C PRO A 167 10.09 -21.23 27.90
N GLY A 168 10.64 -21.86 28.93
CA GLY A 168 11.80 -22.75 28.82
C GLY A 168 12.91 -22.21 27.91
N ASP A 169 13.60 -23.12 27.21
CA ASP A 169 14.67 -22.76 26.27
C ASP A 169 14.17 -22.24 24.92
N ALA A 170 12.89 -22.40 24.62
CA ALA A 170 12.27 -21.96 23.36
C ALA A 170 10.99 -21.15 23.62
N PRO A 171 11.13 -19.91 24.15
CA PRO A 171 10.00 -19.05 24.46
C PRO A 171 9.26 -18.63 23.19
N LEU A 172 7.94 -18.51 23.29
CA LEU A 172 7.12 -17.92 22.25
C LEU A 172 7.17 -16.40 22.34
N VAL A 173 7.43 -15.75 21.21
CA VAL A 173 7.60 -14.29 21.14
C VAL A 173 6.71 -13.71 20.07
N VAL A 174 5.89 -12.72 20.42
CA VAL A 174 4.92 -12.11 19.51
C VAL A 174 5.53 -11.56 18.22
N SER A 175 6.77 -11.10 18.25
CA SER A 175 7.50 -10.57 17.09
C SER A 175 7.79 -11.60 16.01
N SER A 176 7.65 -12.90 16.30
CA SER A 176 7.82 -13.98 15.32
C SER A 176 6.58 -14.21 14.44
N TYR A 177 5.49 -13.58 14.75
CA TYR A 177 4.20 -13.83 14.11
C TYR A 177 3.65 -12.58 13.45
N ALA A 178 3.06 -12.75 12.27
CA ALA A 178 2.24 -11.69 11.68
C ALA A 178 0.91 -11.61 12.45
N CYS A 179 0.48 -10.40 12.81
CA CYS A 179 -0.69 -10.20 13.65
C CYS A 179 -1.96 -10.88 13.11
N GLN A 180 -2.17 -10.83 11.79
CA GLN A 180 -3.37 -11.36 11.14
C GLN A 180 -3.42 -12.89 11.09
N THR A 181 -2.28 -13.58 11.15
CA THR A 181 -2.17 -15.04 10.99
C THR A 181 -1.53 -15.73 12.19
N ILE A 182 -1.38 -15.04 13.33
CA ILE A 182 -0.72 -15.60 14.52
C ILE A 182 -1.39 -16.91 15.00
N ARG A 183 -2.73 -16.97 14.97
CA ARG A 183 -3.49 -18.16 15.41
C ARG A 183 -3.25 -19.36 14.51
N GLU A 184 -3.33 -19.14 13.19
CA GLU A 184 -3.09 -20.17 12.18
C GLU A 184 -1.64 -20.66 12.25
N THR A 185 -0.69 -19.72 12.36
CA THR A 185 0.74 -20.05 12.42
C THR A 185 1.08 -20.87 13.68
N LEU A 186 0.50 -20.55 14.84
CA LEU A 186 0.68 -21.35 16.07
C LEU A 186 0.10 -22.75 15.88
N SER A 187 -1.10 -22.86 15.29
CA SER A 187 -1.73 -24.14 14.97
C SER A 187 -0.88 -24.98 14.02
N ASP A 188 -0.34 -24.39 12.96
CA ASP A 188 0.54 -25.07 11.98
C ASP A 188 1.85 -25.57 12.62
N GLN A 189 2.31 -24.90 13.68
CA GLN A 189 3.45 -25.32 14.49
C GLN A 189 3.10 -26.35 15.57
N ASN A 190 1.86 -26.85 15.62
CA ASN A 190 1.30 -27.72 16.65
C ASN A 190 1.43 -27.12 18.07
N ILE A 191 1.34 -25.80 18.18
CA ILE A 191 1.31 -25.08 19.45
C ILE A 191 -0.13 -24.79 19.80
N SER A 192 -0.63 -25.43 20.88
CA SER A 192 -1.96 -25.16 21.40
C SER A 192 -2.00 -23.79 22.06
N ALA A 193 -2.95 -22.95 21.64
CA ALA A 193 -3.06 -21.58 22.08
C ALA A 193 -4.52 -21.16 22.28
N ASN A 194 -4.80 -20.55 23.43
CA ASN A 194 -6.06 -19.84 23.67
C ASN A 194 -6.04 -18.47 22.99
N TYR A 195 -7.23 -17.89 22.84
CA TYR A 195 -7.41 -16.54 22.34
C TYR A 195 -8.32 -15.73 23.28
N ILE A 196 -7.84 -14.55 23.68
CA ILE A 196 -8.60 -13.60 24.49
C ILE A 196 -8.65 -12.26 23.76
N GLY A 197 -9.86 -11.90 23.30
CA GLY A 197 -10.15 -10.56 22.82
C GLY A 197 -10.61 -9.68 23.99
N ILE A 198 -9.81 -8.70 24.36
CA ILE A 198 -10.20 -7.74 25.40
C ILE A 198 -11.05 -6.66 24.75
N THR A 199 -12.33 -6.60 25.15
CA THR A 199 -13.27 -5.55 24.79
C THR A 199 -13.73 -4.86 26.06
N ASP A 200 -13.50 -3.56 26.16
CA ASP A 200 -13.92 -2.76 27.31
C ASP A 200 -14.94 -1.70 26.87
N SER A 201 -15.61 -1.07 27.84
CA SER A 201 -16.44 0.13 27.60
C SER A 201 -15.58 1.33 27.16
N GLU A 202 -14.32 1.36 27.57
CA GLU A 202 -13.33 2.38 27.20
C GLU A 202 -12.43 1.89 26.05
N PRO A 203 -12.00 2.79 25.15
CA PRO A 203 -11.06 2.44 24.09
C PRO A 203 -9.68 2.09 24.68
N LEU A 204 -9.12 0.95 24.28
CA LEU A 204 -7.89 0.41 24.87
C LEU A 204 -6.62 0.85 24.14
N TYR A 205 -6.75 1.42 22.95
CA TYR A 205 -5.63 1.94 22.17
C TYR A 205 -6.04 3.16 21.35
N LEU A 206 -5.03 3.96 20.98
CA LEU A 206 -5.15 5.09 20.07
C LEU A 206 -4.27 4.81 18.84
N TYR A 207 -4.91 4.54 17.70
CA TYR A 207 -4.26 4.29 16.44
C TYR A 207 -4.02 5.62 15.72
N THR A 208 -2.80 6.11 15.81
CA THR A 208 -2.44 7.44 15.33
C THR A 208 -2.22 7.43 13.82
N ARG A 209 -2.83 8.38 13.12
CA ARG A 209 -2.72 8.54 11.67
C ARG A 209 -1.94 9.80 11.33
N HIS A 210 -0.89 9.64 10.56
CA HIS A 210 -0.05 10.74 10.08
C HIS A 210 0.50 10.46 8.68
N GLN A 211 1.08 11.47 8.05
CA GLN A 211 1.47 11.44 6.63
C GLN A 211 2.47 10.32 6.26
N LEU A 212 3.29 9.87 7.22
CA LEU A 212 4.25 8.77 7.03
C LEU A 212 3.84 7.48 7.76
N SER A 213 2.54 7.30 8.08
CA SER A 213 2.00 6.02 8.55
C SER A 213 2.10 4.95 7.47
N ASP A 214 2.20 3.69 7.87
CA ASP A 214 2.22 2.53 6.97
C ASP A 214 0.96 2.38 6.13
N SER A 215 -0.15 2.89 6.62
CA SER A 215 -1.44 2.91 5.95
C SER A 215 -1.64 4.22 5.19
N ASN A 216 -2.46 4.17 4.13
CA ASN A 216 -2.83 5.34 3.36
C ASN A 216 -3.45 6.44 4.25
N TYR A 217 -2.63 7.41 4.66
CA TYR A 217 -3.06 8.52 5.52
C TYR A 217 -4.21 9.32 4.91
N PHE A 218 -4.12 9.68 3.63
CA PHE A 218 -5.15 10.53 2.99
C PHE A 218 -6.48 9.81 2.88
N GLY A 219 -6.49 8.53 2.55
CA GLY A 219 -7.69 7.70 2.55
C GLY A 219 -8.26 7.50 3.95
N ALA A 220 -7.42 7.26 4.96
CA ALA A 220 -7.82 7.16 6.35
C ALA A 220 -8.39 8.50 6.85
N ARG A 221 -7.73 9.63 6.56
CA ARG A 221 -8.19 10.97 6.92
C ARG A 221 -9.56 11.28 6.31
N ALA A 222 -9.74 11.03 5.01
CA ALA A 222 -11.03 11.25 4.34
C ALA A 222 -12.15 10.40 4.98
N ARG A 223 -11.89 9.12 5.23
CA ARG A 223 -12.84 8.21 5.89
C ARG A 223 -13.20 8.68 7.30
N ILE A 224 -12.22 9.05 8.13
CA ILE A 224 -12.45 9.51 9.50
C ILE A 224 -13.26 10.81 9.50
N LEU A 225 -12.92 11.77 8.64
CA LEU A 225 -13.62 13.05 8.56
C LEU A 225 -15.06 12.95 8.03
N GLN A 226 -15.39 11.90 7.27
CA GLN A 226 -16.73 11.62 6.77
C GLN A 226 -17.57 10.75 7.72
N ASP A 227 -16.94 10.09 8.69
CA ASP A 227 -17.64 9.17 9.60
C ASP A 227 -18.53 9.97 10.57
N THR A 228 -19.79 9.57 10.68
CA THR A 228 -20.76 10.18 11.60
C THR A 228 -20.49 9.86 13.07
N ALA A 229 -19.75 8.79 13.35
CA ALA A 229 -19.35 8.40 14.71
C ALA A 229 -18.08 9.11 15.20
N ARG A 230 -17.47 9.98 14.38
CA ARG A 230 -16.31 10.77 14.81
C ARG A 230 -16.70 11.82 15.86
N PHE A 231 -15.74 12.13 16.70
CA PHE A 231 -15.87 13.23 17.68
C PHE A 231 -14.52 13.92 17.92
N GLU A 232 -14.52 15.09 18.52
CA GLU A 232 -13.29 15.78 18.90
C GLU A 232 -12.67 15.12 20.13
N MET A 233 -11.36 14.92 20.10
CA MET A 233 -10.62 14.40 21.24
C MET A 233 -10.63 15.43 22.36
N SER A 234 -11.28 15.11 23.48
CA SER A 234 -11.27 15.95 24.68
C SER A 234 -9.95 15.82 25.45
N ASP A 235 -9.64 16.80 26.30
CA ASP A 235 -8.48 16.76 27.20
C ASP A 235 -8.53 15.55 28.16
N ASP A 236 -9.70 15.16 28.64
CA ASP A 236 -9.86 13.97 29.49
C ASP A 236 -9.70 12.69 28.68
N GLY A 237 -10.23 12.63 27.44
CA GLY A 237 -10.05 11.52 26.53
C GLY A 237 -8.58 11.31 26.17
N SER A 238 -7.83 12.37 25.92
CA SER A 238 -6.40 12.28 25.59
C SER A 238 -5.55 11.81 26.79
N ARG A 239 -5.90 12.22 28.02
CA ARG A 239 -5.23 11.77 29.26
C ARG A 239 -5.34 10.27 29.50
N GLN A 240 -6.40 9.63 29.02
CA GLN A 240 -6.54 8.16 29.09
C GLN A 240 -5.44 7.43 28.31
N PHE A 241 -4.73 8.13 27.44
CA PHE A 241 -3.57 7.63 26.68
C PHE A 241 -2.25 8.29 27.11
N GLY A 242 -2.21 8.97 28.25
CA GLY A 242 -1.04 9.70 28.73
C GLY A 242 -0.77 11.02 28.01
N LEU A 243 -1.66 11.45 27.11
CA LEU A 243 -1.49 12.67 26.33
C LEU A 243 -2.10 13.86 27.07
N ASP A 244 -1.27 14.68 27.70
CA ASP A 244 -1.71 15.97 28.19
C ASP A 244 -1.83 16.99 27.03
N ARG A 245 -2.42 18.15 27.31
CA ARG A 245 -2.62 19.18 26.30
C ARG A 245 -1.32 19.62 25.62
N ARG A 246 -0.23 19.73 26.39
CA ARG A 246 1.08 20.13 25.87
C ARG A 246 1.64 19.07 24.91
N THR A 247 1.48 17.81 25.24
CA THR A 247 1.87 16.66 24.39
C THR A 247 1.07 16.65 23.10
N VAL A 248 -0.26 16.84 23.16
CA VAL A 248 -1.12 16.92 21.98
C VAL A 248 -0.69 18.07 21.05
N GLU A 249 -0.41 19.25 21.61
CA GLU A 249 0.06 20.40 20.81
C GLU A 249 1.44 20.14 20.19
N SER A 250 2.35 19.47 20.90
CA SER A 250 3.67 19.08 20.38
C SER A 250 3.55 18.04 19.28
N LEU A 251 2.71 17.03 19.45
CA LEU A 251 2.42 16.02 18.45
C LEU A 251 1.83 16.65 17.16
N LYS A 252 0.85 17.53 17.31
CA LYS A 252 0.31 18.33 16.20
C LYS A 252 1.39 19.07 15.43
N ARG A 253 2.26 19.77 16.17
CA ARG A 253 3.35 20.55 15.58
C ARG A 253 4.33 19.65 14.84
N ALA A 254 4.73 18.52 15.42
CA ALA A 254 5.61 17.55 14.77
C ALA A 254 5.00 17.07 13.44
N MET A 255 3.72 16.73 13.44
CA MET A 255 3.04 16.22 12.23
C MET A 255 2.86 17.26 11.12
N LEU A 256 2.74 18.54 11.46
CA LEU A 256 2.71 19.62 10.47
C LEU A 256 4.07 19.80 9.74
N HIS A 257 5.16 19.33 10.34
CA HIS A 257 6.50 19.37 9.75
C HIS A 257 6.94 18.04 9.14
N ALA A 258 5.97 17.19 8.77
CA ALA A 258 6.27 15.92 8.12
C ALA A 258 7.16 16.13 6.87
N PRO A 259 8.26 15.36 6.73
CA PRO A 259 9.10 15.46 5.54
C PRO A 259 8.28 15.10 4.30
N VAL A 260 8.31 15.99 3.33
CA VAL A 260 7.54 15.83 2.09
C VAL A 260 8.32 14.92 1.15
N GLY A 261 7.71 13.83 0.68
CA GLY A 261 8.17 13.08 -0.48
C GLY A 261 8.90 11.76 -0.25
N MET A 262 8.79 11.17 0.94
CA MET A 262 9.35 9.83 1.18
C MET A 262 8.23 8.81 1.38
N PRO A 263 8.01 7.87 0.45
CA PRO A 263 7.13 6.74 0.72
C PRO A 263 7.83 5.77 1.68
N TYR A 264 7.39 5.76 2.93
CA TYR A 264 7.87 4.86 4.00
C TYR A 264 7.96 3.39 3.56
N LYS A 265 6.94 2.87 2.87
CA LYS A 265 6.94 1.51 2.33
C LYS A 265 8.11 1.20 1.39
N CYS A 266 8.64 2.20 0.68
CA CYS A 266 9.83 2.00 -0.15
C CYS A 266 11.08 1.77 0.69
N LEU A 267 11.23 2.47 1.81
CA LEU A 267 12.39 2.33 2.69
C LEU A 267 12.36 0.99 3.44
N GLU A 268 11.20 0.60 3.95
CA GLU A 268 10.99 -0.70 4.58
C GLU A 268 11.24 -1.85 3.59
N GLN A 269 10.66 -1.77 2.40
CA GLN A 269 10.90 -2.76 1.34
C GLN A 269 12.36 -2.77 0.90
N LEU A 270 13.04 -1.63 0.87
CA LEU A 270 14.46 -1.54 0.56
C LEU A 270 15.30 -2.26 1.62
N ALA A 271 14.97 -2.10 2.90
CA ALA A 271 15.63 -2.80 4.00
C ALA A 271 15.49 -4.33 3.85
N LEU A 272 14.25 -4.81 3.59
CA LEU A 272 13.99 -6.24 3.37
C LEU A 272 14.73 -6.81 2.15
N VAL A 273 14.76 -6.07 1.04
CA VAL A 273 15.49 -6.50 -0.17
C VAL A 273 17.00 -6.50 0.04
N ARG A 274 17.55 -5.52 0.77
CA ARG A 274 18.97 -5.49 1.13
C ARG A 274 19.35 -6.66 2.03
N GLN A 275 18.45 -7.05 2.94
CA GLN A 275 18.62 -8.24 3.76
C GLN A 275 18.61 -9.52 2.91
N ALA A 276 17.58 -9.74 2.11
CA ALA A 276 17.48 -10.90 1.23
C ALA A 276 18.69 -11.02 0.28
N LEU A 277 19.21 -9.89 -0.20
CA LEU A 277 20.41 -9.85 -1.03
C LEU A 277 21.68 -10.27 -0.25
N ARG A 278 21.82 -9.85 1.02
CA ARG A 278 22.92 -10.29 1.89
C ARG A 278 22.87 -11.79 2.14
N GLU A 279 21.70 -12.33 2.47
CA GLU A 279 21.48 -13.76 2.69
C GLU A 279 21.79 -14.59 1.44
N ALA A 280 21.28 -14.19 0.26
CA ALA A 280 21.54 -14.86 -1.01
C ALA A 280 23.02 -14.82 -1.38
N THR A 281 23.72 -13.69 -1.16
CA THR A 281 25.16 -13.58 -1.43
C THR A 281 26.03 -14.31 -0.41
N HIS A 282 25.56 -14.45 0.83
CA HIS A 282 26.26 -15.23 1.86
C HIS A 282 26.13 -16.74 1.61
N GLY A 283 24.94 -17.20 1.17
CA GLY A 283 24.69 -18.60 0.80
C GLY A 283 25.57 -19.08 -0.37
N LEU A 284 25.88 -18.21 -1.33
CA LEU A 284 26.78 -18.54 -2.46
C LEU A 284 28.27 -18.65 -2.04
N ARG A 285 28.68 -18.09 -0.91
CA ARG A 285 30.05 -18.19 -0.39
C ARG A 285 30.30 -19.49 0.38
N HIS A 286 29.25 -20.20 0.75
CA HIS A 286 29.31 -21.47 1.46
C HIS A 286 28.72 -22.59 0.60
N GLU A 287 29.41 -22.99 -0.45
CA GLU A 287 29.24 -24.14 -1.32
C GLU A 287 28.16 -25.17 -0.90
N GLN A 288 26.88 -24.99 -1.29
CA GLN A 288 25.89 -26.08 -1.31
C GLN A 288 24.64 -25.81 -2.17
N ALA A 289 24.65 -24.86 -3.11
CA ALA A 289 23.52 -24.66 -4.03
C ALA A 289 23.96 -24.82 -5.50
N PRO A 290 23.13 -25.40 -6.38
CA PRO A 290 23.43 -25.47 -7.81
C PRO A 290 23.53 -24.06 -8.40
N ALA A 291 24.63 -23.79 -9.09
CA ALA A 291 25.06 -22.47 -9.56
C ALA A 291 24.06 -21.69 -10.44
N SER A 292 23.08 -22.34 -11.05
CA SER A 292 22.15 -21.69 -11.99
C SER A 292 20.90 -21.05 -11.37
N ALA A 293 20.46 -21.49 -10.17
CA ALA A 293 19.28 -20.94 -9.51
C ALA A 293 19.61 -19.68 -8.68
N GLY A 294 20.83 -19.59 -8.13
CA GLY A 294 21.21 -18.47 -7.25
C GLY A 294 21.54 -17.15 -7.98
N GLU A 295 22.05 -17.18 -9.20
CA GLU A 295 22.40 -15.96 -9.95
C GLU A 295 21.15 -15.20 -10.41
N THR A 296 20.13 -15.90 -10.89
CA THR A 296 18.86 -15.30 -11.34
C THR A 296 18.14 -14.59 -10.18
N ASP A 297 18.13 -15.19 -8.99
CA ASP A 297 17.50 -14.60 -7.80
C ASP A 297 18.26 -13.37 -7.30
N ILE A 298 19.58 -13.40 -7.33
CA ILE A 298 20.42 -12.24 -6.96
C ILE A 298 20.23 -11.09 -7.93
N ASP A 299 20.14 -11.32 -9.22
CA ASP A 299 19.94 -10.28 -10.21
C ASP A 299 18.52 -9.67 -10.09
N MET A 300 17.52 -10.48 -9.80
CA MET A 300 16.18 -9.99 -9.47
C MET A 300 16.18 -9.13 -8.20
N LEU A 301 16.83 -9.55 -7.13
CA LEU A 301 16.95 -8.79 -5.89
C LEU A 301 17.73 -7.49 -6.09
N ARG A 302 18.81 -7.49 -6.87
CA ARG A 302 19.57 -6.28 -7.24
C ARG A 302 18.73 -5.31 -8.09
N ALA A 303 17.94 -5.83 -9.02
CA ALA A 303 17.03 -5.01 -9.81
C ALA A 303 15.94 -4.37 -8.92
N ARG A 304 15.38 -5.15 -7.98
CA ARG A 304 14.41 -4.67 -6.99
C ARG A 304 15.02 -3.64 -6.03
N GLN A 305 16.26 -3.85 -5.56
CA GLN A 305 16.99 -2.89 -4.73
C GLN A 305 17.16 -1.55 -5.48
N ARG A 306 17.70 -1.58 -6.71
CA ARG A 306 17.87 -0.36 -7.53
C ARG A 306 16.55 0.38 -7.77
N ARG A 307 15.44 -0.35 -7.90
CA ARG A 307 14.11 0.23 -8.04
C ARG A 307 13.70 0.97 -6.78
N LEU A 308 13.78 0.32 -5.61
CA LEU A 308 13.41 0.91 -4.33
C LEU A 308 14.31 2.10 -3.95
N GLU A 309 15.61 2.05 -4.24
CA GLU A 309 16.52 3.18 -4.04
C GLU A 309 16.14 4.39 -4.90
N ARG A 310 15.75 4.15 -6.15
CA ARG A 310 15.22 5.23 -7.01
C ARG A 310 13.91 5.81 -6.49
N GLN A 311 13.04 5.00 -5.91
CA GLN A 311 11.80 5.46 -5.30
C GLN A 311 12.05 6.24 -4.01
N ALA A 312 12.92 5.74 -3.14
CA ALA A 312 13.29 6.40 -1.88
C ALA A 312 13.98 7.76 -2.08
N THR A 313 14.74 7.94 -3.17
CA THR A 313 15.41 9.21 -3.50
C THR A 313 14.53 10.18 -4.30
N ARG A 314 13.31 9.79 -4.68
CA ARG A 314 12.36 10.67 -5.36
C ARG A 314 11.86 11.75 -4.39
N ARG A 315 12.29 12.97 -4.60
CA ARG A 315 11.70 14.15 -3.96
C ARG A 315 10.26 14.35 -4.47
N ASN A 316 9.38 14.86 -3.62
CA ASN A 316 8.04 15.28 -4.01
C ASN A 316 8.12 16.18 -5.27
N PRO A 317 7.31 15.92 -6.31
CA PRO A 317 7.26 16.75 -7.51
C PRO A 317 7.07 18.24 -7.20
N ALA A 318 6.28 18.56 -6.19
CA ALA A 318 6.05 19.93 -5.72
C ALA A 318 7.31 20.62 -5.16
N ALA A 319 8.33 19.87 -4.72
CA ALA A 319 9.59 20.39 -4.20
C ALA A 319 10.64 20.67 -5.31
N ARG A 320 10.38 20.28 -6.55
CA ARG A 320 11.31 20.44 -7.70
C ARG A 320 11.37 21.83 -8.32
N GLY A 321 10.75 22.84 -7.75
CA GLY A 321 10.68 24.17 -8.36
C GLY A 321 9.96 24.13 -9.72
N LYS A 322 10.48 24.74 -10.77
CA LYS A 322 9.84 24.83 -12.10
C LYS A 322 9.76 23.50 -12.91
N ALA A 323 10.17 22.35 -12.36
CA ALA A 323 10.09 21.07 -13.07
C ALA A 323 8.65 20.57 -13.16
N LYS A 324 8.24 20.11 -14.34
CA LYS A 324 6.90 19.55 -14.57
C LYS A 324 6.73 18.21 -13.89
N VAL A 325 5.51 17.93 -13.41
CA VAL A 325 5.09 16.62 -12.89
C VAL A 325 5.01 15.63 -14.05
N ARG A 326 5.75 14.54 -13.97
CA ARG A 326 5.85 13.52 -15.02
C ARG A 326 4.74 12.50 -14.87
N VAL A 327 3.86 12.40 -15.86
CA VAL A 327 2.68 11.54 -15.86
C VAL A 327 2.90 10.35 -16.80
N ALA A 328 2.67 9.15 -16.30
CA ALA A 328 2.48 7.98 -17.15
C ALA A 328 0.99 7.63 -17.26
N ILE A 329 0.55 7.33 -18.46
CA ILE A 329 -0.83 6.92 -18.74
C ILE A 329 -0.83 5.45 -19.20
N LEU A 330 -1.58 4.62 -18.47
CA LEU A 330 -1.86 3.22 -18.81
C LEU A 330 -3.35 3.08 -19.13
N GLY A 331 -3.70 2.97 -20.39
CA GLY A 331 -5.10 2.88 -20.79
C GLY A 331 -5.38 3.53 -22.14
N SER A 332 -6.61 4.03 -22.31
CA SER A 332 -7.11 4.50 -23.59
C SER A 332 -6.72 5.96 -23.91
N CYS A 333 -7.17 6.42 -25.09
CA CYS A 333 -7.11 7.83 -25.48
C CYS A 333 -7.90 8.75 -24.52
N VAL A 334 -8.87 8.23 -23.82
CA VAL A 334 -9.73 8.98 -22.90
C VAL A 334 -8.93 9.71 -21.83
N THR A 335 -8.01 9.02 -21.17
CA THR A 335 -7.13 9.64 -20.16
C THR A 335 -6.07 10.55 -20.82
N ARG A 336 -5.56 10.18 -21.99
CA ARG A 336 -4.60 11.03 -22.73
C ARG A 336 -5.22 12.37 -23.12
N ASP A 337 -6.47 12.36 -23.57
CA ASP A 337 -7.20 13.56 -24.02
C ASP A 337 -7.36 14.60 -22.91
N LEU A 338 -7.37 14.18 -21.63
CA LEU A 338 -7.29 15.10 -20.50
C LEU A 338 -6.10 16.07 -20.62
N PHE A 339 -4.91 15.56 -20.91
CA PHE A 339 -3.69 16.38 -21.00
C PHE A 339 -3.60 17.15 -22.31
N GLU A 340 -4.15 16.63 -23.39
CA GLU A 340 -4.17 17.32 -24.68
C GLU A 340 -5.17 18.47 -24.70
N ARG A 341 -6.34 18.31 -24.08
CA ARG A 341 -7.41 19.31 -24.06
C ARG A 341 -7.26 20.34 -22.94
N GLN A 342 -6.68 19.97 -21.80
CA GLN A 342 -6.56 20.84 -20.62
C GLN A 342 -5.16 21.39 -20.42
N LYS A 343 -4.40 21.68 -21.49
CA LYS A 343 -3.02 22.18 -21.44
C LYS A 343 -2.84 23.42 -20.56
N THR A 344 -3.83 24.32 -20.54
CA THR A 344 -3.80 25.54 -19.72
C THR A 344 -3.90 25.24 -18.23
N HIS A 345 -4.71 24.26 -17.83
CA HIS A 345 -4.91 23.87 -16.43
C HIS A 345 -3.82 22.91 -15.95
N LEU A 346 -3.26 22.12 -16.86
CA LEU A 346 -2.25 21.09 -16.58
C LEU A 346 -0.87 21.45 -17.12
N GLY A 347 -0.55 22.74 -17.26
CA GLY A 347 0.75 23.21 -17.78
C GLY A 347 1.96 22.79 -16.94
N SER A 348 1.74 22.47 -15.65
CA SER A 348 2.74 21.93 -14.74
C SER A 348 2.96 20.41 -14.89
N PHE A 349 2.22 19.75 -15.77
CA PHE A 349 2.32 18.31 -16.02
C PHE A 349 2.95 18.02 -17.38
N GLU A 350 3.64 16.88 -17.48
CA GLU A 350 4.23 16.36 -18.70
C GLU A 350 3.93 14.87 -18.84
N VAL A 351 3.25 14.47 -19.92
CA VAL A 351 3.05 13.05 -20.22
C VAL A 351 4.37 12.43 -20.69
N CYS A 352 5.04 11.71 -19.80
CA CYS A 352 6.33 11.07 -20.06
C CYS A 352 6.21 9.66 -20.63
N PHE A 353 5.06 9.02 -20.45
CA PHE A 353 4.77 7.70 -21.00
C PHE A 353 3.28 7.54 -21.27
N TYR A 354 2.95 6.89 -22.38
CA TYR A 354 1.58 6.53 -22.72
C TYR A 354 1.54 5.13 -23.33
N SER A 355 0.78 4.22 -22.75
CA SER A 355 0.49 2.90 -23.30
C SER A 355 -1.00 2.65 -23.33
N ALA A 356 -1.50 2.27 -24.49
CA ALA A 356 -2.88 1.89 -24.74
C ALA A 356 -2.95 0.47 -25.28
N ARG A 357 -4.16 -0.08 -25.31
CA ARG A 357 -4.46 -1.38 -25.91
C ARG A 357 -3.85 -2.59 -25.21
N SER A 358 -3.57 -2.46 -23.92
CA SER A 358 -3.15 -3.56 -23.05
C SER A 358 -4.17 -3.79 -21.97
N SER A 359 -4.74 -4.99 -21.90
CA SER A 359 -5.62 -5.40 -20.80
C SER A 359 -4.81 -5.76 -19.55
N LEU A 360 -5.47 -5.76 -18.38
CA LEU A 360 -4.86 -6.19 -17.12
C LEU A 360 -4.22 -7.57 -17.23
N ALA A 361 -4.95 -8.53 -17.83
CA ALA A 361 -4.48 -9.91 -17.99
C ALA A 361 -3.26 -9.99 -18.90
N SER A 362 -3.26 -9.27 -20.02
CA SER A 362 -2.12 -9.24 -20.94
C SER A 362 -0.90 -8.60 -20.31
N ALA A 363 -1.07 -7.52 -19.56
CA ALA A 363 0.02 -6.83 -18.89
C ALA A 363 0.76 -7.70 -17.84
N GLN A 364 0.12 -8.73 -17.29
CA GLN A 364 0.69 -9.65 -16.31
C GLN A 364 1.17 -10.98 -16.92
N SER A 365 0.96 -11.17 -18.20
CA SER A 365 1.29 -12.43 -18.87
C SER A 365 2.77 -12.53 -19.26
N LEU A 366 3.18 -13.74 -19.59
CA LEU A 366 4.52 -14.04 -20.08
C LEU A 366 4.77 -13.43 -21.47
N PRO A 367 6.02 -13.10 -21.82
CA PRO A 367 6.40 -12.66 -23.16
C PRO A 367 6.07 -13.72 -24.22
N ASN A 368 5.88 -13.27 -25.45
CA ASN A 368 5.76 -14.15 -26.61
C ASN A 368 7.08 -14.90 -26.86
N THR A 369 6.98 -16.20 -27.07
CA THR A 369 8.12 -17.05 -27.44
C THR A 369 8.04 -17.56 -28.89
N ASP A 370 6.94 -17.31 -29.59
CA ASP A 370 6.77 -17.74 -31.01
C ASP A 370 7.36 -16.71 -31.96
N SER A 371 8.50 -17.05 -32.56
CA SER A 371 9.23 -16.16 -33.46
C SER A 371 8.49 -15.83 -34.77
N ARG A 372 7.40 -16.56 -35.09
CA ARG A 372 6.55 -16.27 -36.27
C ARG A 372 5.68 -15.02 -36.06
N LEU A 373 5.42 -14.66 -34.81
CA LEU A 373 4.60 -13.49 -34.47
C LEU A 373 5.47 -12.22 -34.53
N SER A 374 5.09 -11.31 -35.41
CA SER A 374 5.76 -10.02 -35.54
C SER A 374 4.76 -8.91 -35.88
N ILE A 375 4.98 -7.73 -35.33
CA ILE A 375 4.16 -6.53 -35.58
C ILE A 375 5.11 -5.41 -36.05
N PRO A 376 4.85 -4.79 -37.22
CA PRO A 376 5.62 -3.64 -37.70
C PRO A 376 5.59 -2.47 -36.72
N GLN A 377 6.53 -1.53 -36.85
CA GLN A 377 6.58 -0.32 -35.99
C GLN A 377 6.19 0.97 -36.74
N ASP A 378 5.44 0.84 -37.80
CA ASP A 378 5.11 1.88 -38.76
C ASP A 378 3.97 2.81 -38.32
N SER A 379 3.15 2.40 -37.39
CA SER A 379 2.03 3.18 -36.86
C SER A 379 2.00 3.22 -35.34
N PHE A 380 1.23 4.16 -34.79
CA PHE A 380 0.99 4.24 -33.34
C PHE A 380 0.37 2.95 -32.81
N GLU A 381 -0.66 2.42 -33.47
CA GLU A 381 -1.37 1.21 -33.05
C GLU A 381 -0.44 -0.02 -33.07
N ASN A 382 0.36 -0.17 -34.11
CA ASN A 382 1.33 -1.25 -34.24
C ASN A 382 2.39 -1.19 -33.13
N LYS A 383 2.90 0.01 -32.79
CA LYS A 383 3.84 0.18 -31.69
C LYS A 383 3.23 -0.26 -30.36
N ARG A 384 1.95 0.04 -30.07
CA ARG A 384 1.27 -0.36 -28.83
C ARG A 384 1.04 -1.87 -28.78
N ALA A 385 0.55 -2.45 -29.86
CA ALA A 385 0.38 -3.90 -29.97
C ALA A 385 1.70 -4.65 -29.81
N ARG A 386 2.80 -4.08 -30.32
CA ARG A 386 4.14 -4.67 -30.13
C ARG A 386 4.58 -4.63 -28.66
N TYR A 387 4.29 -3.54 -27.91
CA TYR A 387 4.59 -3.53 -26.47
C TYR A 387 3.84 -4.63 -25.72
N ASP A 388 2.61 -4.93 -26.17
CA ASP A 388 1.82 -6.03 -25.63
C ASP A 388 2.37 -7.39 -26.04
N LEU A 389 2.85 -7.54 -27.26
CA LEU A 389 3.50 -8.77 -27.76
C LEU A 389 4.82 -9.06 -27.04
N ASP A 390 5.68 -8.07 -26.91
CA ASP A 390 7.02 -8.16 -26.31
C ASP A 390 6.98 -8.08 -24.77
N LYS A 391 5.80 -7.81 -24.17
CA LYS A 391 5.60 -7.54 -22.72
C LYS A 391 6.54 -6.46 -22.18
N SER A 392 6.93 -5.52 -23.03
CA SER A 392 7.86 -4.43 -22.70
C SER A 392 7.21 -3.23 -21.99
N LEU A 393 5.93 -3.32 -21.66
CA LEU A 393 5.17 -2.26 -20.96
C LEU A 393 5.89 -1.81 -19.68
N TRP A 394 6.26 -2.78 -18.85
CA TRP A 394 6.79 -2.50 -17.50
C TRP A 394 8.19 -1.88 -17.54
N ASP A 395 9.07 -2.40 -18.38
CA ASP A 395 10.43 -1.86 -18.53
C ASP A 395 10.39 -0.42 -19.06
N ARG A 396 9.48 -0.15 -19.99
CA ARG A 396 9.29 1.20 -20.56
C ARG A 396 8.64 2.17 -19.57
N LEU A 397 7.67 1.70 -18.80
CA LEU A 397 7.05 2.49 -17.73
C LEU A 397 8.11 2.86 -16.69
N GLU A 398 8.91 1.90 -16.24
CA GLU A 398 9.99 2.15 -15.28
C GLU A 398 11.05 3.11 -15.84
N ALA A 399 11.46 2.92 -17.10
CA ALA A 399 12.43 3.79 -17.77
C ALA A 399 11.91 5.23 -17.93
N SER A 400 10.59 5.42 -18.04
CA SER A 400 9.97 6.74 -18.17
C SER A 400 9.99 7.55 -16.87
N ARG A 401 10.25 6.92 -15.71
CA ARG A 401 10.32 7.55 -14.39
C ARG A 401 9.14 8.51 -14.11
N PRO A 402 7.89 8.04 -14.10
CA PRO A 402 6.75 8.87 -13.82
C PRO A 402 6.72 9.31 -12.34
N ASP A 403 6.22 10.51 -12.08
CA ASP A 403 5.89 10.97 -10.73
C ASP A 403 4.50 10.47 -10.32
N ILE A 404 3.60 10.34 -11.30
CA ILE A 404 2.26 9.76 -11.14
C ILE A 404 1.94 8.79 -12.28
N VAL A 405 1.16 7.77 -11.97
CA VAL A 405 0.57 6.86 -12.98
C VAL A 405 -0.94 6.99 -12.93
N ILE A 406 -1.54 7.24 -14.10
CA ILE A 406 -3.01 7.25 -14.26
C ILE A 406 -3.38 6.08 -15.16
N ALA A 407 -4.25 5.19 -14.66
CA ALA A 407 -4.77 4.08 -15.44
C ALA A 407 -6.27 4.24 -15.70
N ASP A 408 -6.74 3.85 -16.89
CA ASP A 408 -8.15 3.64 -17.17
C ASP A 408 -8.40 2.24 -17.74
N LEU A 409 -9.62 1.76 -17.66
CA LEU A 409 -9.99 0.40 -18.00
C LEU A 409 -10.87 0.31 -19.28
N ILE A 410 -10.90 1.34 -20.07
CA ILE A 410 -11.69 1.35 -21.33
C ILE A 410 -11.19 0.25 -22.30
N ASP A 411 -9.90 -0.06 -22.28
CA ASP A 411 -9.31 -1.08 -23.16
C ASP A 411 -9.60 -2.52 -22.72
N GLU A 412 -10.21 -2.74 -21.54
CA GLU A 412 -10.75 -4.05 -21.14
C GLU A 412 -11.89 -4.55 -22.06
N ARG A 413 -12.46 -3.67 -22.90
CA ARG A 413 -13.41 -4.03 -23.98
C ARG A 413 -12.78 -4.88 -25.08
N LEU A 414 -11.46 -4.84 -25.22
CA LEU A 414 -10.74 -5.72 -26.12
C LEU A 414 -10.81 -7.15 -25.59
N GLY A 415 -11.04 -8.13 -26.42
CA GLY A 415 -10.94 -9.53 -26.03
C GLY A 415 -9.48 -9.91 -25.72
N LEU A 416 -9.28 -11.17 -25.41
CA LEU A 416 -7.96 -11.74 -25.17
C LEU A 416 -7.62 -12.76 -26.26
N ILE A 417 -6.34 -12.88 -26.58
CA ILE A 417 -5.77 -13.98 -27.38
C ILE A 417 -4.93 -14.83 -26.44
N LEU A 418 -5.23 -16.13 -26.39
CA LEU A 418 -4.45 -17.12 -25.63
C LEU A 418 -3.60 -17.92 -26.59
N HIS A 419 -2.29 -17.98 -26.37
CA HIS A 419 -1.34 -18.70 -27.20
C HIS A 419 -0.14 -19.15 -26.38
N GLN A 420 0.15 -20.45 -26.37
CA GLN A 420 1.31 -21.05 -25.70
C GLN A 420 1.54 -20.59 -24.25
N GLY A 421 0.46 -20.47 -23.47
CA GLY A 421 0.51 -20.00 -22.08
C GLY A 421 0.64 -18.48 -21.90
N SER A 422 0.73 -17.74 -22.99
CA SER A 422 0.73 -16.28 -22.98
C SER A 422 -0.67 -15.72 -23.28
N VAL A 423 -0.95 -14.53 -22.73
CA VAL A 423 -2.19 -13.78 -22.93
C VAL A 423 -1.88 -12.45 -23.62
N PHE A 424 -2.59 -12.11 -24.67
CA PHE A 424 -2.45 -10.84 -25.40
C PHE A 424 -3.80 -10.14 -25.48
N SER A 425 -3.80 -8.83 -25.58
CA SER A 425 -5.02 -8.06 -25.87
C SER A 425 -5.37 -8.22 -27.34
N ALA A 426 -6.61 -8.57 -27.63
CA ALA A 426 -7.10 -8.79 -29.01
C ALA A 426 -7.30 -7.47 -29.76
N SER A 427 -6.25 -6.65 -29.86
CA SER A 427 -6.23 -5.44 -30.67
C SER A 427 -6.14 -5.79 -32.17
N GLY A 428 -6.63 -4.89 -33.03
CA GLY A 428 -6.62 -5.15 -34.50
C GLY A 428 -5.24 -5.56 -35.05
N PRO A 429 -4.14 -4.85 -34.70
CA PRO A 429 -2.80 -5.26 -35.14
C PRO A 429 -2.37 -6.63 -34.56
N MET A 430 -2.79 -6.97 -33.34
CA MET A 430 -2.47 -8.27 -32.74
C MET A 430 -3.19 -9.40 -33.47
N ILE A 431 -4.50 -9.26 -33.71
CA ILE A 431 -5.29 -10.24 -34.46
C ILE A 431 -4.64 -10.48 -35.85
N LYS A 432 -4.33 -9.40 -36.57
CA LYS A 432 -3.68 -9.48 -37.88
C LYS A 432 -2.30 -10.16 -37.83
N ALA A 433 -1.56 -10.04 -36.73
CA ALA A 433 -0.27 -10.71 -36.58
C ALA A 433 -0.46 -12.23 -36.44
N PHE A 434 -1.44 -12.67 -35.65
CA PHE A 434 -1.78 -14.08 -35.49
C PHE A 434 -2.31 -14.70 -36.80
N GLU A 435 -3.20 -14.00 -37.48
CA GLU A 435 -3.73 -14.42 -38.80
C GLU A 435 -2.62 -14.59 -39.84
N ARG A 436 -1.72 -13.60 -39.94
CA ARG A 436 -0.59 -13.66 -40.88
C ARG A 436 0.39 -14.78 -40.57
N ALA A 437 0.64 -15.05 -39.30
CA ALA A 437 1.56 -16.11 -38.90
C ALA A 437 0.93 -17.51 -39.02
N GLY A 438 -0.39 -17.61 -39.17
CA GLY A 438 -1.09 -18.90 -39.26
C GLY A 438 -0.90 -19.77 -38.02
N VAL A 439 -0.76 -19.14 -36.83
CA VAL A 439 -0.52 -19.88 -35.58
C VAL A 439 -1.83 -20.16 -34.86
N GLU A 440 -1.90 -21.35 -34.26
CA GLU A 440 -3.05 -21.74 -33.45
C GLU A 440 -3.17 -20.84 -32.21
N HIS A 441 -4.35 -20.31 -31.99
CA HIS A 441 -4.67 -19.45 -30.87
C HIS A 441 -6.16 -19.48 -30.53
N ALA A 442 -6.50 -19.12 -29.28
CA ALA A 442 -7.89 -18.98 -28.86
C ALA A 442 -8.21 -17.50 -28.63
N VAL A 443 -9.30 -17.03 -29.24
CA VAL A 443 -9.83 -15.68 -29.02
C VAL A 443 -10.94 -15.75 -27.97
N VAL A 444 -10.75 -15.04 -26.87
CA VAL A 444 -11.69 -14.99 -25.74
C VAL A 444 -12.39 -13.63 -25.71
N ARG A 445 -13.71 -13.63 -25.72
CA ARG A 445 -14.51 -12.41 -25.64
C ARG A 445 -14.37 -11.77 -24.24
N PRO A 446 -14.42 -10.44 -24.11
CA PRO A 446 -14.16 -9.75 -22.84
C PRO A 446 -15.17 -10.05 -21.73
N TRP A 447 -16.36 -10.54 -22.06
CA TRP A 447 -17.40 -10.97 -21.11
C TRP A 447 -17.42 -12.47 -20.80
N ASN A 448 -16.53 -13.24 -21.42
CA ASN A 448 -16.40 -14.68 -21.16
C ASN A 448 -15.83 -14.91 -19.76
N GLU A 449 -16.25 -15.99 -19.11
CA GLU A 449 -15.80 -16.36 -17.75
C GLU A 449 -14.28 -16.45 -17.64
N THR A 450 -13.61 -16.98 -18.67
CA THR A 450 -12.13 -17.02 -18.73
C THR A 450 -11.51 -15.63 -18.69
N ALA A 451 -12.04 -14.67 -19.46
CA ALA A 451 -11.56 -13.29 -19.44
C ALA A 451 -11.84 -12.62 -18.09
N VAL A 452 -12.98 -12.89 -17.47
CA VAL A 452 -13.33 -12.40 -16.14
C VAL A 452 -12.37 -12.96 -15.07
N ALA A 453 -12.09 -14.27 -15.11
CA ALA A 453 -11.17 -14.92 -14.19
C ALA A 453 -9.74 -14.39 -14.34
N LEU A 454 -9.24 -14.26 -15.58
CA LEU A 454 -7.91 -13.71 -15.87
C LEU A 454 -7.78 -12.25 -15.43
N ARG A 455 -8.83 -11.44 -15.57
CA ARG A 455 -8.86 -10.05 -15.10
C ARG A 455 -8.77 -9.98 -13.58
N ARG A 456 -9.52 -10.81 -12.85
CA ARG A 456 -9.45 -10.91 -11.39
C ARG A 456 -8.07 -11.35 -10.91
N TRP A 457 -7.50 -12.36 -11.55
CA TRP A 457 -6.14 -12.81 -11.26
C TRP A 457 -5.10 -11.71 -11.46
N ALA A 458 -5.23 -10.92 -12.53
CA ALA A 458 -4.26 -9.89 -12.89
C ALA A 458 -4.37 -8.61 -12.05
N ALA A 459 -5.51 -8.34 -11.41
CA ALA A 459 -5.80 -7.06 -10.78
C ALA A 459 -4.80 -6.71 -9.67
N LYS A 460 -4.55 -7.63 -8.74
CA LYS A 460 -3.59 -7.39 -7.65
C LYS A 460 -2.15 -7.22 -8.14
N PRO A 461 -1.58 -8.16 -8.93
CA PRO A 461 -0.23 -8.00 -9.45
C PRO A 461 -0.04 -6.72 -10.30
N PHE A 462 -1.09 -6.29 -11.02
CA PHE A 462 -1.04 -5.06 -11.82
C PHE A 462 -0.83 -3.83 -10.93
N LEU A 463 -1.63 -3.67 -9.89
CA LEU A 463 -1.48 -2.54 -8.96
C LEU A 463 -0.16 -2.61 -8.17
N GLU A 464 0.20 -3.78 -7.66
CA GLU A 464 1.47 -3.97 -6.95
C GLU A 464 2.68 -3.60 -7.84
N ARG A 465 2.63 -3.96 -9.12
CA ARG A 465 3.70 -3.65 -10.06
C ARG A 465 3.77 -2.16 -10.40
N ILE A 466 2.63 -1.48 -10.52
CA ILE A 466 2.61 -0.02 -10.65
C ILE A 466 3.20 0.63 -9.41
N HIS A 467 2.79 0.21 -8.21
CA HIS A 467 3.33 0.73 -6.95
C HIS A 467 4.84 0.45 -6.80
N GLY A 468 5.32 -0.65 -7.37
CA GLY A 468 6.76 -0.92 -7.49
C GLY A 468 7.52 0.13 -8.31
N ILE A 469 6.84 0.87 -9.18
CA ILE A 469 7.43 1.89 -10.06
C ILE A 469 7.11 3.32 -9.57
N CYS A 470 5.89 3.56 -9.13
CA CYS A 470 5.37 4.86 -8.74
C CYS A 470 4.40 4.73 -7.57
N SER A 471 4.56 5.55 -6.54
CA SER A 471 3.70 5.52 -5.35
C SER A 471 2.34 6.21 -5.55
N SER A 472 2.26 7.17 -6.47
CA SER A 472 1.03 7.93 -6.74
C SER A 472 0.29 7.30 -7.91
N VAL A 473 -0.73 6.49 -7.59
CA VAL A 473 -1.52 5.73 -8.56
C VAL A 473 -2.95 6.23 -8.57
N PHE A 474 -3.40 6.64 -9.74
CA PHE A 474 -4.77 7.10 -9.96
C PHE A 474 -5.49 6.16 -10.92
N LEU A 475 -6.73 5.83 -10.61
CA LEU A 475 -7.62 5.16 -11.54
C LEU A 475 -8.66 6.15 -12.05
N HIS A 476 -8.61 6.43 -13.33
CA HIS A 476 -9.63 7.21 -14.01
C HIS A 476 -10.84 6.32 -14.26
N ARG A 477 -11.95 6.62 -13.56
CA ARG A 477 -13.21 5.86 -13.65
C ARG A 477 -14.00 6.20 -14.92
N ALA A 478 -13.33 6.12 -16.06
CA ALA A 478 -13.93 6.33 -17.36
C ALA A 478 -14.96 5.22 -17.67
N GLN A 479 -16.11 5.62 -18.22
CA GLN A 479 -17.16 4.73 -18.73
C GLN A 479 -17.64 5.27 -20.07
N TRP A 480 -18.39 4.49 -20.82
CA TRP A 480 -19.04 4.98 -22.02
C TRP A 480 -20.24 5.84 -21.63
N ALA A 481 -20.32 7.05 -22.16
CA ALA A 481 -21.44 7.96 -21.94
C ALA A 481 -22.73 7.41 -22.59
N ASP A 482 -23.83 7.54 -21.89
CA ASP A 482 -25.17 7.18 -22.38
C ASP A 482 -25.85 8.32 -23.14
N SER A 483 -25.25 9.51 -23.11
CA SER A 483 -25.77 10.73 -23.69
C SER A 483 -24.64 11.55 -24.33
N TYR A 484 -24.99 12.43 -25.25
CA TYR A 484 -24.05 13.28 -25.97
C TYR A 484 -24.60 14.69 -26.20
N LEU A 485 -23.71 15.61 -26.53
CA LEU A 485 -24.07 16.96 -26.98
C LEU A 485 -24.15 16.99 -28.49
N ASP A 486 -25.31 17.40 -29.00
CA ASP A 486 -25.46 17.69 -30.41
C ASP A 486 -24.77 19.01 -30.81
N LYS A 487 -24.82 19.37 -32.10
CA LYS A 487 -24.22 20.62 -32.64
C LYS A 487 -24.77 21.89 -32.01
N ASP A 488 -26.02 21.84 -31.51
CA ASP A 488 -26.71 22.96 -30.88
C ASP A 488 -26.61 22.95 -29.35
N GLN A 489 -25.70 22.10 -28.80
CA GLN A 489 -25.42 21.94 -27.36
C GLN A 489 -26.60 21.35 -26.57
N ASN A 490 -27.56 20.70 -27.22
CA ASN A 490 -28.61 19.97 -26.53
C ASN A 490 -28.16 18.57 -26.14
N ILE A 491 -28.59 18.09 -25.00
CA ILE A 491 -28.31 16.73 -24.54
C ILE A 491 -29.22 15.75 -25.29
N GLN A 492 -28.62 14.81 -26.01
CA GLN A 492 -29.25 13.73 -26.71
C GLN A 492 -28.87 12.39 -26.08
N SER A 493 -29.77 11.40 -26.15
CA SER A 493 -29.50 10.05 -25.63
C SER A 493 -28.98 9.14 -26.74
N PHE A 494 -28.09 8.20 -26.39
CA PHE A 494 -27.72 7.08 -27.25
C PHE A 494 -28.73 5.92 -27.25
N ALA A 495 -29.82 6.00 -26.46
CA ALA A 495 -30.79 4.89 -26.29
C ALA A 495 -31.34 4.33 -27.61
N ASP A 496 -31.59 5.20 -28.59
CA ASP A 496 -32.10 4.81 -29.89
C ASP A 496 -31.00 4.67 -30.97
N SER A 497 -29.74 4.69 -30.56
CA SER A 497 -28.59 4.58 -31.46
C SER A 497 -28.06 3.15 -31.56
N PRO A 498 -27.28 2.82 -32.60
CA PRO A 498 -26.58 1.55 -32.69
C PRO A 498 -25.59 1.31 -31.51
N PHE A 499 -25.23 2.37 -30.78
CA PHE A 499 -24.34 2.31 -29.66
C PHE A 499 -24.98 1.82 -28.36
N ALA A 500 -26.31 1.86 -28.19
CA ALA A 500 -26.97 1.57 -26.92
C ALA A 500 -26.55 0.25 -26.30
N LYS A 501 -26.62 -0.87 -27.03
CA LYS A 501 -26.20 -2.20 -26.54
C LYS A 501 -24.72 -2.28 -26.27
N LEU A 502 -23.87 -1.57 -27.02
CA LEU A 502 -22.44 -1.55 -26.86
C LEU A 502 -22.02 -0.75 -25.62
N ILE A 503 -22.74 0.34 -25.31
CA ILE A 503 -22.53 1.16 -24.11
C ILE A 503 -22.77 0.31 -22.87
N ASP A 504 -23.92 -0.36 -22.78
CA ASP A 504 -24.25 -1.21 -21.64
C ASP A 504 -23.22 -2.33 -21.44
N LEU A 505 -22.88 -3.04 -22.51
CA LEU A 505 -21.92 -4.13 -22.46
C LEU A 505 -20.53 -3.65 -22.01
N ASN A 506 -20.01 -2.58 -22.61
CA ASN A 506 -18.70 -2.06 -22.28
C ASN A 506 -18.66 -1.49 -20.85
N ASN A 507 -19.73 -0.85 -20.40
CA ASN A 507 -19.84 -0.36 -19.03
C ASN A 507 -19.90 -1.51 -18.00
N GLN A 508 -20.55 -2.64 -18.33
CA GLN A 508 -20.51 -3.84 -17.49
C GLN A 508 -19.09 -4.40 -17.38
N ILE A 509 -18.36 -4.52 -18.49
CA ILE A 509 -16.97 -4.99 -18.51
C ILE A 509 -16.08 -4.07 -17.68
N THR A 510 -16.19 -2.76 -17.88
CA THR A 510 -15.37 -1.75 -17.17
C THR A 510 -15.66 -1.76 -15.67
N ARG A 511 -16.95 -1.82 -15.26
CA ARG A 511 -17.32 -1.95 -13.83
C ARG A 511 -16.79 -3.22 -13.20
N ALA A 512 -16.86 -4.36 -13.90
CA ALA A 512 -16.31 -5.62 -13.41
C ALA A 512 -14.77 -5.54 -13.25
N ALA A 513 -14.08 -4.83 -14.12
CA ALA A 513 -12.64 -4.62 -14.02
C ALA A 513 -12.28 -3.70 -12.84
N PHE A 514 -13.01 -2.61 -12.61
CA PHE A 514 -12.85 -1.77 -11.43
C PHE A 514 -13.10 -2.55 -10.14
N SER A 515 -14.17 -3.35 -10.09
CA SER A 515 -14.46 -4.20 -8.92
C SER A 515 -13.34 -5.20 -8.64
N ALA A 516 -12.68 -5.73 -9.67
CA ALA A 516 -11.52 -6.61 -9.50
C ALA A 516 -10.32 -5.87 -8.88
N LEU A 517 -10.06 -4.61 -9.30
CA LEU A 517 -8.99 -3.79 -8.72
C LEU A 517 -9.31 -3.36 -7.28
N GLU A 518 -10.55 -3.01 -6.98
CA GLU A 518 -11.01 -2.68 -5.62
C GLU A 518 -10.86 -3.87 -4.67
N SER A 519 -11.24 -5.06 -5.15
CA SER A 519 -11.12 -6.32 -4.38
C SER A 519 -9.66 -6.76 -4.16
N ALA A 520 -8.71 -6.19 -4.89
CA ALA A 520 -7.28 -6.51 -4.75
C ALA A 520 -6.65 -5.98 -3.45
N CYS A 521 -7.34 -5.10 -2.73
CA CYS A 521 -6.87 -4.48 -1.48
C CYS A 521 -5.50 -3.77 -1.61
N VAL A 522 -5.15 -3.31 -2.81
CA VAL A 522 -3.96 -2.50 -3.07
C VAL A 522 -4.40 -1.05 -3.26
N PRO A 523 -3.83 -0.07 -2.55
CA PRO A 523 -4.34 1.29 -2.54
C PRO A 523 -4.18 1.99 -3.89
N PHE A 524 -5.16 2.80 -4.26
CA PHE A 524 -5.12 3.75 -5.37
C PHE A 524 -6.11 4.87 -5.12
N GLU A 525 -5.95 5.99 -5.82
CA GLU A 525 -6.90 7.09 -5.80
C GLU A 525 -7.80 7.03 -7.03
N SER A 526 -9.07 7.41 -6.89
CA SER A 526 -10.02 7.47 -8.01
C SER A 526 -10.23 8.89 -8.46
N ILE A 527 -10.18 9.12 -9.77
CA ILE A 527 -10.53 10.39 -10.41
C ILE A 527 -11.59 10.15 -11.49
N GLY A 528 -12.40 11.15 -11.74
CA GLY A 528 -13.55 11.04 -12.65
C GLY A 528 -14.65 10.15 -12.06
N GLY A 529 -15.54 9.72 -12.89
CA GLY A 529 -16.65 8.83 -12.53
C GLY A 529 -18.00 9.31 -13.06
N PRO A 530 -19.02 8.46 -12.98
CA PRO A 530 -20.34 8.75 -13.50
C PRO A 530 -21.14 9.63 -12.53
N GLU A 531 -20.76 10.89 -12.37
CA GLU A 531 -21.71 11.85 -11.80
C GLU A 531 -22.80 12.15 -12.84
N PRO A 532 -24.09 12.10 -12.45
CA PRO A 532 -25.18 12.39 -13.37
C PRO A 532 -25.00 13.76 -14.06
N GLY A 533 -25.01 13.76 -15.39
CA GLY A 533 -24.87 14.97 -16.19
C GLY A 533 -23.46 15.42 -16.54
N HIS A 534 -22.40 14.75 -16.04
CA HIS A 534 -21.01 15.14 -16.33
C HIS A 534 -20.33 14.31 -17.44
N MET A 535 -20.73 13.06 -17.63
CA MET A 535 -20.16 12.19 -18.68
C MET A 535 -20.98 12.27 -19.98
N LEU A 536 -20.85 13.38 -20.68
CA LEU A 536 -21.47 13.55 -21.99
C LEU A 536 -20.42 13.33 -23.09
N ALA A 537 -20.76 12.57 -24.12
CA ALA A 537 -19.91 12.48 -25.29
C ALA A 537 -19.92 13.82 -26.06
N GLY A 538 -18.76 14.25 -26.53
CA GLY A 538 -18.59 15.49 -27.28
C GLY A 538 -18.74 15.28 -28.79
N GLY A 539 -19.46 16.16 -29.46
CA GLY A 539 -19.73 16.06 -30.91
C GLY A 539 -18.54 16.32 -31.83
N GLN A 540 -17.40 16.78 -31.32
CA GLN A 540 -16.19 17.09 -32.10
C GLN A 540 -14.96 16.40 -31.52
N HIS A 541 -14.59 15.28 -32.08
CA HIS A 541 -13.35 14.59 -31.75
C HIS A 541 -12.53 14.26 -33.00
N LEU A 542 -11.19 14.30 -32.88
CA LEU A 542 -10.25 14.02 -33.98
C LEU A 542 -10.43 12.60 -34.58
N TRP A 543 -10.87 11.67 -33.75
CA TRP A 543 -11.03 10.24 -34.07
C TRP A 543 -12.50 9.81 -34.29
N ASP A 544 -13.35 10.77 -34.63
CA ASP A 544 -14.76 10.50 -34.82
C ASP A 544 -15.63 10.54 -33.54
N PHE A 545 -16.93 10.63 -33.73
CA PHE A 545 -17.93 10.66 -32.68
C PHE A 545 -18.07 9.28 -32.02
N SER A 546 -17.83 9.20 -30.71
CA SER A 546 -17.98 7.95 -29.98
C SER A 546 -18.35 8.17 -28.52
N PRO A 547 -19.03 7.20 -27.86
CA PRO A 547 -19.51 7.36 -26.48
C PRO A 547 -18.43 7.53 -25.42
N TYR A 548 -17.16 7.27 -25.73
CA TYR A 548 -16.02 7.41 -24.79
C TYR A 548 -15.15 8.63 -25.09
N HIS A 549 -15.53 9.50 -26.00
CA HIS A 549 -14.87 10.80 -26.20
C HIS A 549 -15.75 11.90 -25.59
N TYR A 550 -15.36 12.35 -24.40
CA TYR A 550 -16.19 13.26 -23.63
C TYR A 550 -16.10 14.70 -24.09
N ASP A 551 -17.04 15.51 -23.62
CA ASP A 551 -17.06 16.93 -23.83
C ASP A 551 -16.01 17.67 -22.96
N GLU A 552 -15.78 18.92 -23.27
CA GLU A 552 -14.76 19.76 -22.60
C GLU A 552 -15.03 19.99 -21.10
N ARG A 553 -16.30 19.97 -20.68
CA ARG A 553 -16.70 20.18 -19.28
C ARG A 553 -16.23 19.03 -18.40
N TYR A 554 -16.34 17.80 -18.89
CA TYR A 554 -15.84 16.61 -18.20
C TYR A 554 -14.33 16.70 -17.97
N TYR A 555 -13.55 16.97 -19.03
CA TYR A 555 -12.10 17.06 -18.93
C TYR A 555 -11.64 18.20 -18.02
N ARG A 556 -12.37 19.31 -17.97
CA ARG A 556 -12.09 20.42 -17.06
C ARG A 556 -12.34 20.04 -15.60
N ALA A 557 -13.42 19.32 -15.32
CA ALA A 557 -13.70 18.81 -13.98
C ALA A 557 -12.64 17.80 -13.55
N LEU A 558 -12.26 16.87 -14.43
CA LEU A 558 -11.22 15.88 -14.19
C LEU A 558 -9.85 16.50 -13.93
N ALA A 559 -9.48 17.56 -14.68
CA ALA A 559 -8.25 18.31 -14.46
C ALA A 559 -8.22 18.96 -13.07
N ARG A 560 -9.34 19.54 -12.61
CA ARG A 560 -9.44 20.11 -11.26
C ARG A 560 -9.29 19.07 -10.17
N GLN A 561 -9.90 17.89 -10.34
CA GLN A 561 -9.73 16.78 -9.41
C GLN A 561 -8.27 16.34 -9.34
N LEU A 562 -7.61 16.12 -10.48
CA LEU A 562 -6.21 15.72 -10.53
C LEU A 562 -5.28 16.74 -9.85
N VAL A 563 -5.49 18.03 -10.12
CA VAL A 563 -4.70 19.10 -9.48
C VAL A 563 -4.93 19.10 -7.96
N ALA A 564 -6.17 18.98 -7.50
CA ALA A 564 -6.50 18.97 -6.07
C ALA A 564 -5.89 17.79 -5.29
N HIS A 565 -5.63 16.66 -5.95
CA HIS A 565 -4.96 15.52 -5.33
C HIS A 565 -3.42 15.66 -5.25
N ILE A 566 -2.84 16.58 -6.01
CA ILE A 566 -1.38 16.71 -6.14
C ILE A 566 -0.86 17.98 -5.45
N THR A 567 -1.70 19.01 -5.33
CA THR A 567 -1.41 20.24 -4.58
C THR A 567 -1.81 20.14 -3.13
#